data_08969e10df64d1953f6ff2d1ed5d8ca6
#
_entry.id   08969e10df64d1953f6ff2d1ed5d8ca6
#
_cell.length_a   1.000
_cell.length_b   1.000
_cell.length_c   1.000
_cell.angle_alpha   90.00
_cell.angle_beta   90.00
_cell.angle_gamma   90.00
#
_symmetry.space_group_name_H-M   'P 1'
#
loop_
_entity.id
_entity.type
_entity.pdbx_description
1 polymer ?
#
loop_
_entity_poly.entity_id
_entity_poly.type
_entity_poly.pdbx_seq_one_letter_code
_entity_poly.pdbx_strand_id
1 'polypeptide(L)'
;MENNNELNPLRSFTIKFFQELGANVVDSGGTLSVVNVPLKFQKFYGKNEPYTISFDKNQSSLSVEIVTSESYLLKTMRSYLENTGDSILQKLVYSLQSDSLIKSKLLLRNCVISKINNNLTQRPIIKFTFQTTYKYLNDEERLVNDVFVDDNIVIKPDLSKFRIDSLKNKEFEIPNLRESYEFAKNSIKSLVSSKTDLIAKQLDETLEREIQRINAHHSQQVKEVDLQISKSLSKNANIDLSTYNSQKKQFISERDLQLSNEEKKYALRINTKLLTTAIILSPIYDFEVFFKNGEITRLVLISYDPLYDKFSLPSCDLCKKSLNEIILCNGNHLVCRECGAECEDCGKISCNQCLKQQCAITHRKICKQCGSTCTRCKSFKNKRFMIKDSLGRYVVCKTCG
;
A
#
# COMPACT_ATOMS: atom_id res chain seq x y z
N MET A 1 2.54 23.10 44.04
CA MET A 1 1.67 21.91 43.73
C MET A 1 1.46 21.92 42.23
N GLU A 2 2.37 21.27 41.52
CA GLU A 2 2.41 21.22 40.07
C GLU A 2 1.28 20.33 39.56
N ASN A 3 0.53 20.86 38.61
CA ASN A 3 -0.54 20.16 37.89
C ASN A 3 0.03 19.00 37.03
N ASN A 4 0.16 17.83 37.61
CA ASN A 4 0.36 16.58 36.85
C ASN A 4 -0.98 16.12 36.23
N ASN A 5 -1.48 16.89 35.27
CA ASN A 5 -2.47 16.43 34.29
C ASN A 5 -1.76 15.79 33.11
N GLU A 6 -0.82 14.88 33.34
CA GLU A 6 -0.46 13.89 32.33
C GLU A 6 -1.69 13.02 32.13
N LEU A 7 -2.31 13.17 30.97
CA LEU A 7 -3.53 12.46 30.58
C LEU A 7 -3.30 10.96 30.75
N ASN A 8 -3.93 10.38 31.77
CA ASN A 8 -3.95 8.92 31.96
C ASN A 8 -4.35 8.27 30.62
N PRO A 9 -3.49 7.45 30.00
CA PRO A 9 -3.74 6.88 28.66
C PRO A 9 -5.09 6.14 28.56
N LEU A 10 -5.49 5.48 29.66
CA LEU A 10 -6.78 4.79 29.76
C LEU A 10 -7.96 5.77 29.72
N ARG A 11 -7.82 6.94 30.35
CA ARG A 11 -8.84 7.99 30.31
C ARG A 11 -9.00 8.55 28.89
N SER A 12 -7.90 8.92 28.27
CA SER A 12 -7.88 9.42 26.91
C SER A 12 -8.48 8.41 25.91
N PHE A 13 -8.11 7.14 26.04
CA PHE A 13 -8.67 6.06 25.24
C PHE A 13 -10.19 5.92 25.46
N THR A 14 -10.65 5.90 26.70
CA THR A 14 -12.07 5.72 27.04
C THR A 14 -12.92 6.87 26.50
N ILE A 15 -12.46 8.12 26.65
CA ILE A 15 -13.16 9.29 26.10
C ILE A 15 -13.27 9.19 24.58
N LYS A 16 -12.17 8.95 23.89
CA LYS A 16 -12.15 8.81 22.43
C LYS A 16 -13.04 7.67 21.94
N PHE A 17 -12.99 6.53 22.62
CA PHE A 17 -13.82 5.37 22.27
C PHE A 17 -15.32 5.71 22.27
N PHE A 18 -15.82 6.32 23.33
CA PHE A 18 -17.24 6.67 23.43
C PHE A 18 -17.64 7.82 22.51
N GLN A 19 -16.74 8.79 22.28
CA GLN A 19 -16.96 9.87 21.31
C GLN A 19 -17.06 9.33 19.87
N GLU A 20 -16.18 8.41 19.49
CA GLU A 20 -16.23 7.76 18.17
C GLU A 20 -17.46 6.85 17.98
N LEU A 21 -17.98 6.28 19.07
CA LEU A 21 -19.28 5.58 19.06
C LEU A 21 -20.49 6.52 18.89
N GLY A 22 -20.28 7.84 18.99
CA GLY A 22 -21.35 8.84 18.93
C GLY A 22 -22.06 9.05 20.28
N ALA A 23 -21.50 8.56 21.39
CA ALA A 23 -22.01 8.81 22.72
C ALA A 23 -21.60 10.19 23.24
N ASN A 24 -22.41 10.76 24.15
CA ASN A 24 -22.09 12.01 24.82
C ASN A 24 -21.25 11.72 26.08
N VAL A 25 -20.05 12.27 26.13
CA VAL A 25 -19.12 12.12 27.24
C VAL A 25 -18.98 13.45 27.98
N VAL A 26 -19.33 13.48 29.27
CA VAL A 26 -19.14 14.62 30.16
C VAL A 26 -18.04 14.26 31.16
N ASP A 27 -16.96 15.06 31.15
CA ASP A 27 -15.81 14.90 32.04
C ASP A 27 -15.95 15.84 33.26
N SER A 28 -16.08 15.27 34.43
CA SER A 28 -16.20 16.01 35.71
C SER A 28 -14.90 16.00 36.51
N GLY A 29 -13.74 15.79 35.87
CA GLY A 29 -12.42 15.81 36.49
C GLY A 29 -12.04 14.53 37.26
N GLY A 30 -12.93 13.91 38.02
CA GLY A 30 -12.72 12.65 38.73
C GLY A 30 -13.42 11.46 38.06
N THR A 31 -14.57 11.71 37.41
CA THR A 31 -15.40 10.70 36.78
C THR A 31 -15.84 11.14 35.37
N LEU A 32 -16.09 10.19 34.50
CA LEU A 32 -16.74 10.40 33.22
C LEU A 32 -18.19 9.93 33.31
N SER A 33 -19.13 10.77 32.85
CA SER A 33 -20.52 10.38 32.63
C SER A 33 -20.73 10.17 31.13
N VAL A 34 -21.22 8.99 30.75
CA VAL A 34 -21.41 8.60 29.35
C VAL A 34 -22.88 8.26 29.12
N VAL A 35 -23.51 8.98 28.20
CA VAL A 35 -24.93 8.84 27.83
C VAL A 35 -25.09 8.78 26.30
N ASN A 36 -26.27 8.39 25.85
CA ASN A 36 -26.59 8.20 24.42
C ASN A 36 -25.66 7.17 23.74
N VAL A 37 -25.38 6.09 24.46
CA VAL A 37 -24.54 5.01 23.96
C VAL A 37 -25.36 4.15 22.96
N PRO A 38 -24.82 3.81 21.78
CA PRO A 38 -25.53 2.98 20.81
C PRO A 38 -25.96 1.63 21.38
N LEU A 39 -27.21 1.23 21.12
CA LEU A 39 -27.81 -0.03 21.58
C LEU A 39 -26.95 -1.27 21.20
N LYS A 40 -26.23 -1.21 20.10
CA LYS A 40 -25.32 -2.29 19.67
C LYS A 40 -24.20 -2.51 20.68
N PHE A 41 -23.61 -1.44 21.23
CA PHE A 41 -22.59 -1.57 22.26
C PHE A 41 -23.19 -1.95 23.62
N GLN A 42 -24.34 -1.37 24.00
CA GLN A 42 -25.03 -1.73 25.25
C GLN A 42 -25.32 -3.25 25.32
N LYS A 43 -25.85 -3.83 24.22
CA LYS A 43 -26.07 -5.28 24.11
C LYS A 43 -24.77 -6.08 24.17
N PHE A 44 -23.70 -5.59 23.56
CA PHE A 44 -22.39 -6.25 23.56
C PHE A 44 -21.74 -6.21 24.96
N TYR A 45 -21.88 -5.08 25.65
CA TYR A 45 -21.38 -4.91 27.02
C TYR A 45 -22.24 -5.62 28.07
N GLY A 46 -23.53 -5.80 27.80
CA GLY A 46 -24.47 -6.40 28.71
C GLY A 46 -24.99 -5.48 29.82
N LYS A 47 -24.75 -4.17 29.71
CA LYS A 47 -25.23 -3.13 30.65
C LYS A 47 -25.88 -1.99 29.88
N ASN A 48 -26.92 -1.41 30.45
CA ASN A 48 -27.59 -0.23 29.90
C ASN A 48 -26.91 1.06 30.39
N GLU A 49 -27.03 2.13 29.61
CA GLU A 49 -26.62 3.48 30.00
C GLU A 49 -27.54 4.07 31.11
N PRO A 50 -27.11 5.07 31.88
CA PRO A 50 -25.83 5.80 31.79
C PRO A 50 -24.66 5.06 32.43
N TYR A 51 -23.43 5.27 31.88
CA TYR A 51 -22.22 4.75 32.52
C TYR A 51 -21.53 5.86 33.29
N THR A 52 -21.23 5.63 34.57
CA THR A 52 -20.35 6.48 35.38
C THR A 52 -19.02 5.77 35.53
N ILE A 53 -17.95 6.35 35.00
CA ILE A 53 -16.63 5.72 34.87
C ILE A 53 -15.61 6.49 35.73
N SER A 54 -14.85 5.78 36.56
CA SER A 54 -13.72 6.31 37.30
C SER A 54 -12.42 5.59 36.95
N PHE A 55 -11.30 6.29 37.06
CA PHE A 55 -9.95 5.75 36.90
C PHE A 55 -9.20 5.63 38.25
N ASP A 56 -9.83 6.07 39.32
CA ASP A 56 -9.30 5.95 40.67
C ASP A 56 -9.89 4.71 41.36
N LYS A 57 -9.01 3.83 41.82
CA LYS A 57 -9.39 2.58 42.51
C LYS A 57 -10.08 2.84 43.86
N ASN A 58 -9.88 4.03 44.46
CA ASN A 58 -10.46 4.38 45.74
C ASN A 58 -11.91 4.88 45.66
N GLN A 59 -12.42 5.13 44.47
CA GLN A 59 -13.81 5.56 44.20
C GLN A 59 -14.75 4.40 43.94
N SER A 60 -14.72 3.35 44.72
CA SER A 60 -15.62 2.21 44.54
C SER A 60 -17.02 2.51 45.10
N SER A 61 -18.01 2.72 44.25
CA SER A 61 -19.43 2.65 44.54
C SER A 61 -20.13 1.69 43.61
N LEU A 62 -21.27 1.14 44.03
CA LEU A 62 -22.02 0.17 43.25
C LEU A 62 -22.47 0.64 41.86
N SER A 63 -22.43 1.96 41.61
CA SER A 63 -22.83 2.60 40.34
C SER A 63 -21.67 3.11 39.52
N VAL A 64 -20.42 2.98 39.98
CA VAL A 64 -19.24 3.51 39.29
C VAL A 64 -18.39 2.36 38.71
N GLU A 65 -18.15 2.41 37.42
CA GLU A 65 -17.26 1.47 36.72
C GLU A 65 -15.81 1.94 36.86
N ILE A 66 -14.97 1.13 37.48
CA ILE A 66 -13.54 1.45 37.59
C ILE A 66 -12.80 0.90 36.37
N VAL A 67 -12.14 1.77 35.61
CA VAL A 67 -11.34 1.38 34.43
C VAL A 67 -9.87 1.27 34.81
N THR A 68 -9.39 0.02 34.76
CA THR A 68 -7.97 -0.35 34.91
C THR A 68 -7.54 -1.18 33.70
N SER A 69 -6.25 -1.51 33.60
CA SER A 69 -5.70 -2.38 32.53
C SER A 69 -6.43 -3.76 32.41
N GLU A 70 -7.01 -4.23 33.51
CA GLU A 70 -7.68 -5.54 33.59
C GLU A 70 -9.21 -5.46 33.70
N SER A 71 -9.77 -4.25 33.74
CA SER A 71 -11.22 -4.07 33.92
C SER A 71 -12.04 -4.70 32.80
N TYR A 72 -13.24 -5.16 33.17
CA TYR A 72 -14.17 -5.76 32.22
C TYR A 72 -14.59 -4.78 31.13
N LEU A 73 -14.84 -3.50 31.48
CA LEU A 73 -15.20 -2.48 30.50
C LEU A 73 -14.08 -2.26 29.48
N LEU A 74 -12.80 -2.18 29.89
CA LEU A 74 -11.68 -2.01 28.97
C LEU A 74 -11.53 -3.23 28.04
N LYS A 75 -11.64 -4.44 28.58
CA LYS A 75 -11.63 -5.67 27.77
C LYS A 75 -12.79 -5.70 26.78
N THR A 76 -13.96 -5.24 27.18
CA THR A 76 -15.15 -5.16 26.31
C THR A 76 -14.97 -4.12 25.21
N MET A 77 -14.49 -2.89 25.54
CA MET A 77 -14.21 -1.87 24.54
C MET A 77 -13.20 -2.38 23.48
N ARG A 78 -12.13 -3.01 23.94
CA ARG A 78 -11.13 -3.61 23.05
C ARG A 78 -11.74 -4.70 22.17
N SER A 79 -12.50 -5.64 22.75
CA SER A 79 -13.16 -6.72 22.01
C SER A 79 -14.20 -6.19 21.04
N TYR A 80 -14.90 -5.12 21.40
CA TYR A 80 -15.85 -4.47 20.49
C TYR A 80 -15.13 -3.89 19.26
N LEU A 81 -14.04 -3.14 19.45
CA LEU A 81 -13.23 -2.63 18.34
C LEU A 81 -12.64 -3.76 17.48
N GLU A 82 -12.19 -4.84 18.11
CA GLU A 82 -11.65 -6.01 17.40
C GLU A 82 -12.71 -6.73 16.52
N ASN A 83 -13.99 -6.60 16.86
CA ASN A 83 -15.11 -7.29 16.18
C ASN A 83 -15.95 -6.37 15.28
N THR A 84 -15.82 -5.06 15.39
CA THR A 84 -16.57 -4.07 14.60
C THR A 84 -15.80 -3.58 13.41
N GLY A 85 -15.04 -4.26 12.69
CA GLY A 85 -14.27 -3.82 11.53
C GLY A 85 -14.71 -2.45 10.99
N ASP A 86 -13.81 -1.49 10.94
CA ASP A 86 -14.14 -0.12 10.55
C ASP A 86 -13.67 0.17 9.13
N SER A 87 -14.43 0.97 8.38
CA SER A 87 -14.03 1.49 7.09
C SER A 87 -13.73 2.99 7.21
N ILE A 88 -12.56 3.41 6.78
CA ILE A 88 -12.10 4.78 6.89
C ILE A 88 -11.92 5.37 5.49
N LEU A 89 -12.46 6.56 5.26
CA LEU A 89 -12.19 7.33 4.05
C LEU A 89 -11.13 8.38 4.33
N GLN A 90 -10.04 8.35 3.57
CA GLN A 90 -8.92 9.27 3.67
C GLN A 90 -8.62 9.93 2.33
N LYS A 91 -8.00 11.10 2.36
CA LYS A 91 -7.55 11.81 1.18
C LYS A 91 -6.07 12.14 1.32
N LEU A 92 -5.30 11.84 0.28
CA LEU A 92 -3.93 12.32 0.17
C LEU A 92 -3.92 13.74 -0.38
N VAL A 93 -3.26 14.63 0.33
CA VAL A 93 -3.04 16.00 -0.10
C VAL A 93 -1.58 16.18 -0.46
N TYR A 94 -1.33 16.53 -1.71
CA TYR A 94 0.00 16.79 -2.25
C TYR A 94 0.14 18.26 -2.63
N SER A 95 1.19 18.93 -2.16
CA SER A 95 1.46 20.32 -2.51
C SER A 95 2.19 20.38 -3.85
N LEU A 96 1.45 20.70 -4.91
CA LEU A 96 1.99 20.77 -6.24
C LEU A 96 2.29 22.22 -6.63
N GLN A 97 3.53 22.49 -7.07
CA GLN A 97 3.89 23.67 -7.83
C GLN A 97 3.85 23.32 -9.33
N SER A 98 2.67 23.38 -9.93
CA SER A 98 2.37 22.84 -11.26
C SER A 98 3.32 23.32 -12.36
N ASP A 99 3.56 24.62 -12.42
CA ASP A 99 4.36 25.22 -13.50
C ASP A 99 5.86 24.83 -13.43
N SER A 100 6.42 24.78 -12.22
CA SER A 100 7.81 24.39 -12.03
C SER A 100 8.02 22.90 -12.30
N LEU A 101 7.07 22.06 -11.87
CA LEU A 101 7.13 20.62 -12.09
C LEU A 101 7.11 20.26 -13.57
N ILE A 102 6.15 20.80 -14.32
CA ILE A 102 6.01 20.51 -15.76
C ILE A 102 7.26 20.99 -16.52
N LYS A 103 7.73 22.20 -16.22
CA LYS A 103 8.92 22.77 -16.89
C LYS A 103 10.21 22.01 -16.57
N SER A 104 10.33 21.46 -15.36
CA SER A 104 11.55 20.75 -14.95
C SER A 104 11.61 19.29 -15.42
N LYS A 105 10.45 18.63 -15.54
CA LYS A 105 10.40 17.19 -15.86
C LYS A 105 10.08 16.87 -17.32
N LEU A 106 9.41 17.77 -18.06
CA LEU A 106 9.12 17.54 -19.48
C LEU A 106 10.29 17.93 -20.37
N LEU A 107 10.76 16.98 -21.14
CA LEU A 107 11.74 17.25 -22.20
C LEU A 107 10.99 17.80 -23.42
N LEU A 108 11.28 19.05 -23.77
CA LEU A 108 10.64 19.75 -24.89
C LEU A 108 11.63 19.91 -26.03
N ARG A 109 11.22 19.57 -27.23
CA ARG A 109 11.98 19.83 -28.44
C ARG A 109 11.12 20.52 -29.48
N ASN A 110 11.66 21.56 -30.07
CA ASN A 110 11.03 22.32 -31.14
C ASN A 110 9.70 22.99 -30.74
N CYS A 111 9.43 23.11 -29.44
CA CYS A 111 8.27 23.81 -28.91
C CYS A 111 8.54 24.41 -27.54
N VAL A 112 7.69 25.35 -27.15
CA VAL A 112 7.67 25.96 -25.81
C VAL A 112 6.27 25.85 -25.22
N ILE A 113 6.16 25.89 -23.91
CA ILE A 113 4.87 25.95 -23.21
C ILE A 113 4.38 27.39 -23.24
N SER A 114 3.17 27.59 -23.73
CA SER A 114 2.51 28.91 -23.77
C SER A 114 1.48 29.12 -22.66
N LYS A 115 0.76 28.05 -22.29
CA LYS A 115 -0.25 28.08 -21.23
C LYS A 115 -0.40 26.69 -20.60
N ILE A 116 -0.71 26.65 -19.30
CA ILE A 116 -1.03 25.45 -18.55
C ILE A 116 -2.33 25.72 -17.79
N ASN A 117 -3.30 24.83 -17.94
CA ASN A 117 -4.45 24.74 -17.04
C ASN A 117 -4.31 23.40 -16.30
N ASN A 118 -4.75 23.33 -15.04
CA ASN A 118 -4.75 22.10 -14.27
C ASN A 118 -6.14 21.77 -13.76
N ASN A 119 -6.43 20.48 -13.70
CA ASN A 119 -7.60 19.93 -13.05
C ASN A 119 -7.13 18.83 -12.09
N LEU A 120 -7.79 18.72 -10.94
CA LEU A 120 -7.49 17.72 -9.94
C LEU A 120 -8.57 16.64 -9.96
N THR A 121 -8.19 15.43 -10.29
CA THR A 121 -9.01 14.23 -10.15
C THR A 121 -8.51 13.37 -9.00
N GLN A 122 -9.28 12.37 -8.59
CA GLN A 122 -8.94 11.50 -7.46
C GLN A 122 -9.14 10.04 -7.87
N ARG A 123 -8.16 9.20 -7.51
CA ARG A 123 -8.23 7.76 -7.72
C ARG A 123 -8.26 7.04 -6.37
N PRO A 124 -9.19 6.10 -6.14
CA PRO A 124 -9.24 5.33 -4.92
C PRO A 124 -8.12 4.28 -4.88
N ILE A 125 -7.43 4.20 -3.75
CA ILE A 125 -6.53 3.13 -3.38
C ILE A 125 -7.09 2.50 -2.13
N ILE A 126 -7.05 1.18 -2.01
CA ILE A 126 -7.59 0.47 -0.85
C ILE A 126 -6.44 -0.02 0.01
N LYS A 127 -6.48 0.35 1.27
CA LYS A 127 -5.57 -0.15 2.29
C LYS A 127 -6.29 -1.16 3.16
N PHE A 128 -5.79 -2.36 3.25
CA PHE A 128 -6.23 -3.41 4.17
C PHE A 128 -5.20 -3.56 5.29
N THR A 129 -5.65 -3.44 6.53
CA THR A 129 -4.81 -3.65 7.71
C THR A 129 -5.13 -4.99 8.33
N PHE A 130 -4.17 -5.91 8.32
CA PHE A 130 -4.30 -7.24 8.90
C PHE A 130 -3.51 -7.35 10.19
N GLN A 131 -4.07 -8.06 11.16
CA GLN A 131 -3.36 -8.51 12.35
C GLN A 131 -3.14 -10.01 12.28
N THR A 132 -1.89 -10.43 12.36
CA THR A 132 -1.52 -11.84 12.49
C THR A 132 -1.00 -12.09 13.90
N THR A 133 -1.57 -13.11 14.55
CA THR A 133 -1.19 -13.54 15.89
C THR A 133 -0.54 -14.92 15.77
N TYR A 134 0.69 -15.03 16.26
CA TYR A 134 1.45 -16.28 16.38
C TYR A 134 1.45 -16.68 17.86
N LYS A 135 0.99 -17.90 18.15
CA LYS A 135 1.00 -18.48 19.51
C LYS A 135 1.82 -19.75 19.50
N TYR A 136 2.85 -19.80 20.32
CA TYR A 136 3.73 -20.94 20.49
C TYR A 136 4.35 -20.91 21.89
N LEU A 137 4.59 -22.05 22.45
CA LEU A 137 5.01 -22.18 23.85
C LEU A 137 3.97 -21.47 24.76
N ASN A 138 4.45 -20.53 25.56
CA ASN A 138 3.60 -19.65 26.40
C ASN A 138 3.57 -18.21 25.86
N ASP A 139 4.13 -17.96 24.69
CA ASP A 139 4.28 -16.64 24.09
C ASP A 139 3.19 -16.36 23.05
N GLU A 140 2.85 -15.09 22.92
CA GLU A 140 1.95 -14.58 21.89
C GLU A 140 2.60 -13.37 21.21
N GLU A 141 2.93 -13.50 19.93
CA GLU A 141 3.43 -12.41 19.10
C GLU A 141 2.33 -11.91 18.18
N ARG A 142 2.12 -10.60 18.12
CA ARG A 142 1.16 -9.95 17.24
C ARG A 142 1.87 -9.02 16.27
N LEU A 143 1.56 -9.17 14.99
CA LEU A 143 2.04 -8.30 13.93
C LEU A 143 0.88 -7.64 13.22
N VAL A 144 1.06 -6.35 12.92
CA VAL A 144 0.11 -5.59 12.10
C VAL A 144 0.79 -5.26 10.78
N ASN A 145 0.14 -5.62 9.68
CA ASN A 145 0.64 -5.39 8.34
C ASN A 145 -0.41 -4.67 7.50
N ASP A 146 0.03 -3.60 6.84
CA ASP A 146 -0.76 -2.87 5.87
C ASP A 146 -0.48 -3.38 4.46
N VAL A 147 -1.54 -3.66 3.70
CA VAL A 147 -1.46 -4.04 2.29
C VAL A 147 -2.25 -3.01 1.50
N PHE A 148 -1.60 -2.36 0.55
CA PHE A 148 -2.23 -1.38 -0.34
C PHE A 148 -2.50 -2.02 -1.70
N VAL A 149 -3.70 -1.80 -2.22
CA VAL A 149 -4.14 -2.30 -3.52
C VAL A 149 -4.62 -1.13 -4.37
N ASP A 150 -4.04 -1.00 -5.55
CA ASP A 150 -4.38 -0.03 -6.57
C ASP A 150 -4.68 -0.76 -7.86
N ASP A 151 -5.90 -0.64 -8.36
CA ASP A 151 -6.38 -1.32 -9.59
C ASP A 151 -5.99 -2.82 -9.65
N ASN A 152 -6.29 -3.54 -8.56
CA ASN A 152 -5.98 -4.97 -8.39
C ASN A 152 -4.48 -5.33 -8.35
N ILE A 153 -3.60 -4.35 -8.15
CA ILE A 153 -2.16 -4.55 -7.98
C ILE A 153 -1.78 -4.19 -6.54
N VAL A 154 -1.04 -5.07 -5.89
CA VAL A 154 -0.47 -4.77 -4.57
C VAL A 154 0.71 -3.82 -4.74
N ILE A 155 0.65 -2.69 -4.04
CA ILE A 155 1.65 -1.63 -4.11
C ILE A 155 2.29 -1.37 -2.74
N LYS A 156 3.46 -0.73 -2.75
CA LYS A 156 4.13 -0.19 -1.55
C LYS A 156 4.30 1.32 -1.75
N PRO A 157 3.25 2.13 -1.46
CA PRO A 157 3.30 3.56 -1.71
C PRO A 157 4.21 4.27 -0.71
N ASP A 158 4.98 5.25 -1.19
CA ASP A 158 5.66 6.21 -0.32
C ASP A 158 4.68 7.35 0.02
N LEU A 159 4.08 7.27 1.20
CA LEU A 159 3.12 8.27 1.67
C LEU A 159 3.78 9.45 2.40
N SER A 160 5.09 9.46 2.59
CA SER A 160 5.81 10.50 3.34
C SER A 160 5.69 11.90 2.72
N LYS A 161 5.45 11.98 1.40
CA LYS A 161 5.27 13.21 0.63
C LYS A 161 3.86 13.81 0.73
N PHE A 162 2.93 13.11 1.38
CA PHE A 162 1.54 13.48 1.43
C PHE A 162 1.10 13.82 2.85
N ARG A 163 0.22 14.82 2.96
CA ARG A 163 -0.59 14.97 4.15
C ARG A 163 -1.83 14.09 3.99
N ILE A 164 -2.21 13.39 5.04
CA ILE A 164 -3.37 12.50 5.06
C ILE A 164 -4.49 13.19 5.84
N ASP A 165 -5.59 13.47 5.17
CA ASP A 165 -6.79 14.06 5.76
C ASP A 165 -7.88 12.99 5.86
N SER A 166 -8.48 12.81 7.05
CA SER A 166 -9.64 11.93 7.25
C SER A 166 -10.92 12.65 6.82
N LEU A 167 -11.74 11.97 6.03
CA LEU A 167 -13.01 12.50 5.55
C LEU A 167 -14.15 11.86 6.35
N LYS A 168 -14.99 12.69 6.98
CA LYS A 168 -16.20 12.25 7.68
C LYS A 168 -17.37 12.19 6.67
N ASN A 169 -18.17 11.11 6.77
CA ASN A 169 -19.49 10.97 6.12
C ASN A 169 -19.55 11.25 4.61
N LYS A 170 -18.78 10.54 3.80
CA LYS A 170 -19.08 10.40 2.37
C LYS A 170 -19.31 8.94 2.05
N GLU A 171 -20.48 8.63 1.51
CA GLU A 171 -20.67 7.35 0.82
C GLU A 171 -19.79 7.37 -0.42
N PHE A 172 -18.89 6.42 -0.51
CA PHE A 172 -18.01 6.23 -1.64
C PHE A 172 -18.16 4.79 -2.12
N GLU A 173 -18.66 4.63 -3.32
CA GLU A 173 -18.70 3.32 -3.96
C GLU A 173 -17.30 2.91 -4.38
N ILE A 174 -16.84 1.78 -3.89
CA ILE A 174 -15.55 1.20 -4.28
C ILE A 174 -15.83 0.16 -5.35
N PRO A 175 -15.39 0.39 -6.58
CA PRO A 175 -15.45 -0.66 -7.58
C PRO A 175 -14.52 -1.80 -7.17
N ASN A 176 -15.01 -3.04 -7.26
CA ASN A 176 -14.21 -4.28 -7.10
C ASN A 176 -13.54 -4.50 -5.72
N LEU A 177 -14.16 -4.01 -4.62
CA LEU A 177 -13.62 -4.22 -3.26
C LEU A 177 -13.31 -5.69 -2.95
N ARG A 178 -14.15 -6.61 -3.42
CA ARG A 178 -13.97 -8.05 -3.20
C ARG A 178 -12.72 -8.58 -3.89
N GLU A 179 -12.49 -8.19 -5.13
CA GLU A 179 -11.28 -8.59 -5.88
C GLU A 179 -10.02 -8.02 -5.22
N SER A 180 -10.04 -6.74 -4.90
CA SER A 180 -8.92 -6.07 -4.19
C SER A 180 -8.61 -6.75 -2.85
N TYR A 181 -9.63 -7.22 -2.12
CA TYR A 181 -9.44 -7.98 -0.89
C TYR A 181 -8.74 -9.33 -1.13
N GLU A 182 -9.10 -10.07 -2.20
CA GLU A 182 -8.42 -11.34 -2.53
C GLU A 182 -6.94 -11.11 -2.90
N PHE A 183 -6.60 -10.04 -3.61
CA PHE A 183 -5.20 -9.66 -3.86
C PHE A 183 -4.46 -9.36 -2.54
N ALA A 184 -5.06 -8.58 -1.66
CA ALA A 184 -4.47 -8.28 -0.35
C ALA A 184 -4.30 -9.53 0.51
N LYS A 185 -5.29 -10.42 0.53
CA LYS A 185 -5.27 -11.69 1.26
C LYS A 185 -4.16 -12.63 0.76
N ASN A 186 -3.94 -12.70 -0.54
CA ASN A 186 -2.86 -13.50 -1.10
C ASN A 186 -1.48 -12.92 -0.74
N SER A 187 -1.35 -11.60 -0.74
CA SER A 187 -0.12 -10.91 -0.33
C SER A 187 0.19 -11.16 1.14
N ILE A 188 -0.79 -10.99 2.03
CA ILE A 188 -0.57 -11.24 3.48
C ILE A 188 -0.29 -12.71 3.76
N LYS A 189 -0.93 -13.64 3.04
CA LYS A 189 -0.66 -15.07 3.16
C LYS A 189 0.80 -15.41 2.86
N SER A 190 1.38 -14.81 1.81
CA SER A 190 2.80 -14.99 1.47
C SER A 190 3.72 -14.45 2.56
N LEU A 191 3.43 -13.25 3.12
CA LEU A 191 4.21 -12.69 4.23
C LEU A 191 4.13 -13.54 5.49
N VAL A 192 2.94 -14.03 5.83
CA VAL A 192 2.69 -14.90 6.99
C VAL A 192 3.42 -16.23 6.82
N SER A 193 3.39 -16.85 5.63
CA SER A 193 4.07 -18.12 5.35
C SER A 193 5.57 -17.98 5.58
N SER A 194 6.22 -16.95 5.04
CA SER A 194 7.67 -16.74 5.20
C SER A 194 8.09 -16.61 6.66
N LYS A 195 7.30 -15.89 7.49
CA LYS A 195 7.57 -15.79 8.93
C LYS A 195 7.26 -17.09 9.66
N THR A 196 6.20 -17.78 9.27
CA THR A 196 5.83 -19.09 9.83
C THR A 196 6.96 -20.08 9.68
N ASP A 197 7.55 -20.19 8.49
CA ASP A 197 8.65 -21.12 8.21
C ASP A 197 9.89 -20.84 9.10
N LEU A 198 10.17 -19.56 9.36
CA LEU A 198 11.26 -19.17 10.26
C LEU A 198 10.98 -19.57 11.71
N ILE A 199 9.77 -19.30 12.22
CA ILE A 199 9.39 -19.66 13.59
C ILE A 199 9.34 -21.19 13.74
N ALA A 200 8.71 -21.90 12.80
CA ALA A 200 8.60 -23.36 12.81
C ALA A 200 9.97 -24.00 12.88
N LYS A 201 10.93 -23.58 12.06
CA LYS A 201 12.30 -24.11 12.09
C LYS A 201 12.98 -23.94 13.46
N GLN A 202 12.83 -22.77 14.10
CA GLN A 202 13.39 -22.53 15.44
C GLN A 202 12.74 -23.40 16.52
N LEU A 203 11.42 -23.59 16.41
CA LEU A 203 10.66 -24.44 17.34
C LEU A 203 11.04 -25.90 17.17
N ASP A 204 11.15 -26.40 15.93
CA ASP A 204 11.52 -27.78 15.62
C ASP A 204 12.92 -28.11 16.14
N GLU A 205 13.92 -27.23 15.92
CA GLU A 205 15.29 -27.42 16.45
C GLU A 205 15.33 -27.46 17.98
N THR A 206 14.44 -26.74 18.65
CA THR A 206 14.35 -26.70 20.10
C THR A 206 13.61 -27.94 20.64
N LEU A 207 12.50 -28.30 20.00
CA LEU A 207 11.73 -29.48 20.34
C LEU A 207 12.55 -30.75 20.18
N GLU A 208 13.34 -30.86 19.12
CA GLU A 208 14.21 -32.02 18.90
C GLU A 208 15.21 -32.18 20.05
N ARG A 209 15.83 -31.10 20.52
CA ARG A 209 16.73 -31.14 21.70
C ARG A 209 16.00 -31.58 22.96
N GLU A 210 14.77 -31.14 23.21
CA GLU A 210 13.97 -31.55 24.36
C GLU A 210 13.56 -33.03 24.27
N ILE A 211 13.15 -33.50 23.08
CA ILE A 211 12.86 -34.92 22.80
C ILE A 211 14.09 -35.81 23.10
N GLN A 212 15.27 -35.38 22.64
CA GLN A 212 16.53 -36.12 22.91
C GLN A 212 16.81 -36.16 24.41
N ARG A 213 16.62 -35.07 25.16
CA ARG A 213 16.82 -34.99 26.60
C ARG A 213 15.87 -35.92 27.36
N ILE A 214 14.57 -35.91 27.02
CA ILE A 214 13.55 -36.76 27.63
C ILE A 214 13.85 -38.22 27.37
N ASN A 215 14.15 -38.59 26.12
CA ASN A 215 14.50 -39.95 25.74
C ASN A 215 15.76 -40.45 26.46
N ALA A 216 16.79 -39.63 26.57
CA ALA A 216 18.04 -39.98 27.27
C ALA A 216 17.76 -40.25 28.76
N HIS A 217 16.99 -39.36 29.42
CA HIS A 217 16.64 -39.51 30.84
C HIS A 217 15.88 -40.81 31.11
N HIS A 218 14.79 -41.04 30.40
CA HIS A 218 13.98 -42.26 30.61
C HIS A 218 14.70 -43.54 30.17
N SER A 219 15.56 -43.47 29.15
CA SER A 219 16.42 -44.61 28.77
C SER A 219 17.41 -44.97 29.86
N GLN A 220 17.96 -43.98 30.57
CA GLN A 220 18.81 -44.21 31.72
C GLN A 220 18.08 -44.87 32.87
N GLN A 221 16.85 -44.40 33.21
CA GLN A 221 16.03 -45.00 34.25
C GLN A 221 15.70 -46.47 33.95
N VAL A 222 15.34 -46.78 32.68
CA VAL A 222 15.11 -48.18 32.27
C VAL A 222 16.36 -49.02 32.39
N LYS A 223 17.55 -48.51 31.99
CA LYS A 223 18.84 -49.22 32.15
C LYS A 223 19.18 -49.48 33.62
N GLU A 224 18.87 -48.54 34.53
CA GLU A 224 19.09 -48.73 35.96
C GLU A 224 18.22 -49.85 36.52
N VAL A 225 16.95 -49.93 36.09
CA VAL A 225 16.10 -51.07 36.45
C VAL A 225 16.63 -52.40 35.88
N ASP A 226 17.16 -52.42 34.64
CA ASP A 226 17.76 -53.59 34.03
C ASP A 226 19.00 -54.05 34.82
N LEU A 227 19.83 -53.12 35.29
CA LEU A 227 20.98 -53.42 36.15
C LEU A 227 20.53 -53.96 37.53
N GLN A 228 19.45 -53.45 38.08
CA GLN A 228 18.86 -53.98 39.33
C GLN A 228 18.33 -55.42 39.15
N ILE A 229 17.62 -55.70 38.07
CA ILE A 229 17.18 -57.03 37.70
C ILE A 229 18.39 -57.99 37.60
N SER A 230 19.40 -57.60 36.84
CA SER A 230 20.63 -58.48 36.66
C SER A 230 21.31 -58.72 37.95
N LYS A 231 21.48 -57.73 38.85
CA LYS A 231 22.05 -57.90 40.19
C LYS A 231 21.22 -58.78 41.11
N SER A 232 19.92 -58.66 40.99
CA SER A 232 19.00 -59.49 41.82
C SER A 232 18.91 -60.89 41.35
N LEU A 233 18.95 -61.19 40.06
CA LEU A 233 18.99 -62.51 39.47
C LEU A 233 20.32 -63.25 39.82
N SER A 234 21.44 -62.48 39.89
CA SER A 234 22.71 -63.07 40.30
C SER A 234 22.78 -63.50 41.79
N LYS A 235 21.91 -62.93 42.62
CA LYS A 235 21.86 -63.23 44.06
C LYS A 235 20.75 -64.21 44.41
N ASN A 236 19.66 -64.34 43.71
CA ASN A 236 18.50 -65.23 43.94
C ASN A 236 17.82 -65.61 42.62
N ALA A 237 17.77 -66.94 42.32
CA ALA A 237 17.13 -67.42 41.09
C ALA A 237 15.60 -67.33 41.06
N ASN A 238 14.93 -67.07 42.21
CA ASN A 238 13.44 -66.97 42.33
C ASN A 238 12.97 -65.58 42.74
N ILE A 239 13.17 -64.60 41.85
CA ILE A 239 12.68 -63.24 42.08
C ILE A 239 11.40 -62.96 41.27
N ASP A 240 10.44 -62.31 41.93
CA ASP A 240 9.26 -61.79 41.26
C ASP A 240 9.67 -60.55 40.38
N LEU A 241 9.74 -60.78 39.08
CA LEU A 241 10.06 -59.75 38.08
C LEU A 241 8.89 -58.84 37.78
N SER A 242 7.68 -59.08 38.30
CA SER A 242 6.48 -58.35 38.00
C SER A 242 6.61 -56.87 38.40
N THR A 243 7.17 -56.60 39.58
CA THR A 243 7.40 -55.23 40.11
C THR A 243 8.36 -54.42 39.22
N TYR A 244 9.46 -55.00 38.80
CA TYR A 244 10.44 -54.33 37.91
C TYR A 244 9.87 -54.09 36.51
N ASN A 245 9.08 -55.00 35.96
CA ASN A 245 8.41 -54.87 34.70
C ASN A 245 7.32 -53.75 34.77
N SER A 246 6.64 -53.64 35.90
CA SER A 246 5.68 -52.57 36.15
C SER A 246 6.39 -51.18 36.18
N GLN A 247 7.52 -51.05 36.86
CA GLN A 247 8.34 -49.83 36.88
C GLN A 247 8.81 -49.42 35.48
N LYS A 248 9.31 -50.37 34.68
CA LYS A 248 9.68 -50.09 33.30
C LYS A 248 8.53 -49.56 32.48
N LYS A 249 7.37 -50.22 32.58
CA LYS A 249 6.15 -49.76 31.89
C LYS A 249 5.73 -48.36 32.33
N GLN A 250 5.89 -48.06 33.61
CA GLN A 250 5.60 -46.73 34.14
C GLN A 250 6.54 -45.68 33.51
N PHE A 251 7.86 -45.90 33.53
CA PHE A 251 8.83 -44.97 32.92
C PHE A 251 8.60 -44.74 31.44
N ILE A 252 8.21 -45.77 30.68
CA ILE A 252 7.82 -45.67 29.27
C ILE A 252 6.58 -44.83 29.11
N SER A 253 5.54 -45.05 29.92
CA SER A 253 4.30 -44.31 29.88
C SER A 253 4.49 -42.82 30.25
N GLU A 254 5.35 -42.55 31.26
CA GLU A 254 5.71 -41.20 31.67
C GLU A 254 6.50 -40.47 30.56
N ARG A 255 7.44 -41.14 29.89
CA ARG A 255 8.16 -40.64 28.73
C ARG A 255 7.19 -40.24 27.63
N ASP A 256 6.27 -41.14 27.24
CA ASP A 256 5.35 -40.93 26.13
C ASP A 256 4.38 -39.76 26.42
N LEU A 257 3.94 -39.64 27.69
CA LEU A 257 3.16 -38.51 28.15
C LEU A 257 3.92 -37.19 28.09
N GLN A 258 5.19 -37.19 28.54
CA GLN A 258 6.03 -35.98 28.47
C GLN A 258 6.29 -35.56 27.02
N LEU A 259 6.62 -36.52 26.13
CA LEU A 259 6.79 -36.22 24.70
C LEU A 259 5.53 -35.60 24.09
N SER A 260 4.36 -36.18 24.32
CA SER A 260 3.10 -35.66 23.82
C SER A 260 2.78 -34.26 24.36
N ASN A 261 3.14 -33.95 25.61
CA ASN A 261 2.94 -32.63 26.21
C ASN A 261 3.89 -31.59 25.59
N GLU A 262 5.17 -31.94 25.36
CA GLU A 262 6.10 -31.04 24.70
C GLU A 262 5.69 -30.78 23.23
N GLU A 263 5.29 -31.78 22.47
CA GLU A 263 4.78 -31.60 21.10
C GLU A 263 3.61 -30.60 21.08
N LYS A 264 2.65 -30.71 22.01
CA LYS A 264 1.52 -29.76 22.12
C LYS A 264 1.95 -28.36 22.50
N LYS A 265 2.97 -28.22 23.35
CA LYS A 265 3.50 -26.95 23.84
C LYS A 265 4.26 -26.21 22.72
N TYR A 266 5.00 -26.93 21.87
CA TYR A 266 5.72 -26.39 20.73
C TYR A 266 4.84 -26.19 19.49
N ALA A 267 3.57 -26.57 19.51
CA ALA A 267 2.65 -26.40 18.40
C ALA A 267 2.44 -24.91 18.08
N LEU A 268 2.80 -24.48 16.87
CA LEU A 268 2.59 -23.15 16.37
C LEU A 268 1.13 -22.95 15.91
N ARG A 269 0.42 -21.99 16.48
CA ARG A 269 -0.92 -21.59 16.09
C ARG A 269 -0.90 -20.18 15.49
N ILE A 270 -1.49 -20.04 14.32
CA ILE A 270 -1.49 -18.77 13.58
C ILE A 270 -2.93 -18.38 13.30
N ASN A 271 -3.24 -17.14 13.60
CA ASN A 271 -4.52 -16.54 13.27
C ASN A 271 -4.32 -15.17 12.63
N THR A 272 -4.85 -14.98 11.43
CA THR A 272 -4.81 -13.70 10.71
C THR A 272 -6.23 -13.17 10.54
N LYS A 273 -6.47 -11.94 10.96
CA LYS A 273 -7.77 -11.27 10.79
C LYS A 273 -7.58 -9.89 10.16
N LEU A 274 -8.55 -9.48 9.36
CA LEU A 274 -8.67 -8.11 8.88
C LEU A 274 -9.14 -7.22 10.04
N LEU A 275 -8.41 -6.14 10.34
CA LEU A 275 -8.78 -5.17 11.36
C LEU A 275 -9.59 -4.03 10.76
N THR A 276 -9.04 -3.38 9.73
CA THR A 276 -9.67 -2.21 9.11
C THR A 276 -9.46 -2.21 7.60
N THR A 277 -10.36 -1.51 6.91
CA THR A 277 -10.21 -1.17 5.50
C THR A 277 -10.25 0.34 5.37
N ALA A 278 -9.23 0.94 4.74
CA ALA A 278 -9.21 2.36 4.44
C ALA A 278 -9.25 2.58 2.93
N ILE A 279 -10.17 3.45 2.49
CA ILE A 279 -10.20 3.97 1.13
C ILE A 279 -9.36 5.25 1.13
N ILE A 280 -8.33 5.28 0.31
CA ILE A 280 -7.42 6.42 0.23
C ILE A 280 -7.58 7.06 -1.15
N LEU A 281 -8.09 8.28 -1.19
CA LEU A 281 -8.21 9.06 -2.41
C LEU A 281 -6.87 9.69 -2.76
N SER A 282 -6.20 9.13 -3.78
CA SER A 282 -4.92 9.65 -4.29
C SER A 282 -5.16 10.72 -5.35
N PRO A 283 -4.50 11.88 -5.29
CA PRO A 283 -4.64 12.93 -6.28
C PRO A 283 -3.99 12.53 -7.60
N ILE A 284 -4.65 12.87 -8.72
CA ILE A 284 -4.10 12.86 -10.07
C ILE A 284 -4.28 14.25 -10.64
N TYR A 285 -3.21 14.82 -11.16
CA TYR A 285 -3.23 16.15 -11.77
C TYR A 285 -3.29 16.01 -13.27
N ASP A 286 -4.41 16.44 -13.85
CA ASP A 286 -4.62 16.48 -15.30
C ASP A 286 -4.31 17.88 -15.80
N PHE A 287 -3.33 17.99 -16.70
CA PHE A 287 -2.88 19.25 -17.26
C PHE A 287 -3.31 19.36 -18.72
N GLU A 288 -3.93 20.48 -19.04
CA GLU A 288 -4.11 20.97 -20.41
C GLU A 288 -2.92 21.89 -20.74
N VAL A 289 -1.95 21.39 -21.47
CA VAL A 289 -0.75 22.12 -21.80
C VAL A 289 -0.79 22.57 -23.25
N PHE A 290 -0.67 23.86 -23.48
CA PHE A 290 -0.60 24.46 -24.81
C PHE A 290 0.86 24.60 -25.23
N PHE A 291 1.29 23.77 -26.17
CA PHE A 291 2.62 23.83 -26.77
C PHE A 291 2.59 24.70 -28.03
N LYS A 292 3.58 25.60 -28.14
CA LYS A 292 3.72 26.50 -29.28
C LYS A 292 5.02 26.23 -30.04
N ASN A 293 4.89 26.12 -31.38
CA ASN A 293 6.02 26.04 -32.31
C ASN A 293 5.79 27.06 -33.44
N GLY A 294 6.43 28.23 -33.36
CA GLY A 294 6.12 29.36 -34.24
C GLY A 294 4.68 29.85 -34.06
N GLU A 295 3.89 29.83 -35.14
CA GLU A 295 2.47 30.21 -35.12
C GLU A 295 1.53 29.04 -34.73
N ILE A 296 2.06 27.81 -34.68
CA ILE A 296 1.27 26.61 -34.38
C ILE A 296 1.13 26.48 -32.87
N THR A 297 -0.08 26.33 -32.41
CA THR A 297 -0.40 26.00 -31.01
C THR A 297 -1.17 24.69 -30.95
N ARG A 298 -0.74 23.78 -30.07
CA ARG A 298 -1.39 22.49 -29.87
C ARG A 298 -1.69 22.26 -28.40
N LEU A 299 -2.93 21.92 -28.09
CA LEU A 299 -3.35 21.44 -26.80
C LEU A 299 -2.97 19.98 -26.65
N VAL A 300 -2.33 19.63 -25.52
CA VAL A 300 -1.94 18.28 -25.15
C VAL A 300 -2.39 18.02 -23.73
N LEU A 301 -3.05 16.87 -23.53
CA LEU A 301 -3.44 16.40 -22.21
C LEU A 301 -2.30 15.58 -21.63
N ILE A 302 -1.89 15.90 -20.41
CA ILE A 302 -0.81 15.24 -19.67
C ILE A 302 -1.30 15.01 -18.26
N SER A 303 -1.22 13.78 -17.76
CA SER A 303 -1.57 13.49 -16.37
C SER A 303 -0.29 13.23 -15.56
N TYR A 304 -0.27 13.72 -14.33
CA TYR A 304 0.79 13.45 -13.36
C TYR A 304 0.21 12.76 -12.14
N ASP A 305 0.79 11.62 -11.81
CA ASP A 305 0.48 10.85 -10.61
C ASP A 305 1.60 11.03 -9.58
N PRO A 306 1.37 11.81 -8.51
CA PRO A 306 2.38 12.05 -7.48
C PRO A 306 2.77 10.80 -6.70
N LEU A 307 1.88 9.80 -6.61
CA LEU A 307 2.13 8.57 -5.88
C LEU A 307 3.26 7.75 -6.51
N TYR A 308 3.28 7.71 -7.85
CA TYR A 308 4.29 7.00 -8.63
C TYR A 308 5.37 7.92 -9.19
N ASP A 309 5.25 9.24 -8.96
CA ASP A 309 6.09 10.29 -9.57
C ASP A 309 6.18 10.14 -11.10
N LYS A 310 5.04 9.88 -11.74
CA LYS A 310 4.97 9.50 -13.15
C LYS A 310 4.07 10.43 -13.95
N PHE A 311 4.58 10.85 -15.13
CA PHE A 311 3.78 11.50 -16.16
C PHE A 311 3.21 10.48 -17.14
N SER A 312 1.93 10.63 -17.47
CA SER A 312 1.29 9.96 -18.60
C SER A 312 1.29 10.93 -19.78
N LEU A 313 2.21 10.71 -20.73
CA LEU A 313 2.32 11.49 -21.95
C LEU A 313 1.44 10.90 -23.06
N PRO A 314 1.01 11.71 -24.06
CA PRO A 314 0.24 11.22 -25.18
C PRO A 314 1.08 10.27 -26.05
N SER A 315 0.42 9.62 -27.02
CA SER A 315 1.10 8.80 -28.01
C SER A 315 1.58 9.60 -29.21
N CYS A 316 2.57 9.08 -29.90
CA CYS A 316 3.03 9.60 -31.19
C CYS A 316 1.91 9.53 -32.25
N ASP A 317 1.65 10.64 -32.94
CA ASP A 317 0.59 10.68 -33.95
C ASP A 317 0.81 9.68 -35.11
N LEU A 318 2.08 9.33 -35.40
CA LEU A 318 2.43 8.46 -36.50
C LEU A 318 2.47 6.98 -36.15
N CYS A 319 3.26 6.60 -35.14
CA CYS A 319 3.48 5.20 -34.78
C CYS A 319 2.69 4.73 -33.57
N LYS A 320 1.95 5.64 -32.91
CA LYS A 320 1.13 5.37 -31.71
C LYS A 320 1.90 4.89 -30.47
N LYS A 321 3.21 4.85 -30.50
CA LYS A 321 4.03 4.58 -29.30
C LYS A 321 3.88 5.72 -28.29
N SER A 322 3.93 5.41 -27.00
CA SER A 322 3.98 6.42 -25.94
C SER A 322 5.21 7.34 -26.10
N LEU A 323 5.02 8.62 -25.84
CA LEU A 323 6.10 9.60 -25.91
C LEU A 323 6.88 9.65 -24.59
N ASN A 324 8.21 9.86 -24.69
CA ASN A 324 9.08 10.15 -23.55
C ASN A 324 9.50 11.62 -23.52
N GLU A 325 9.27 12.34 -24.60
CA GLU A 325 9.52 13.76 -24.79
C GLU A 325 8.47 14.35 -25.72
N ILE A 326 8.26 15.65 -25.63
CA ILE A 326 7.30 16.37 -26.47
C ILE A 326 8.04 17.00 -27.65
N ILE A 327 7.80 16.45 -28.84
CA ILE A 327 8.32 17.01 -30.10
C ILE A 327 7.12 17.45 -30.93
N LEU A 328 6.96 18.75 -31.13
CA LEU A 328 5.90 19.32 -31.97
C LEU A 328 6.46 19.70 -33.33
N CYS A 329 6.09 18.98 -34.38
CA CYS A 329 6.52 19.27 -35.72
C CYS A 329 5.81 20.50 -36.32
N ASN A 330 6.41 21.10 -37.37
CA ASN A 330 5.82 22.24 -38.07
C ASN A 330 4.52 21.97 -38.82
N GLY A 331 4.03 20.74 -38.83
CA GLY A 331 2.72 20.33 -39.37
C GLY A 331 1.70 20.01 -38.29
N ASN A 332 1.93 20.46 -37.06
CA ASN A 332 1.04 20.24 -35.90
C ASN A 332 0.93 18.75 -35.47
N HIS A 333 1.96 17.92 -35.68
CA HIS A 333 1.97 16.55 -35.21
C HIS A 333 2.90 16.41 -34.00
N LEU A 334 2.46 15.66 -32.98
CA LEU A 334 3.30 15.17 -31.90
C LEU A 334 3.99 13.89 -32.33
N VAL A 335 5.31 13.86 -32.24
CA VAL A 335 6.09 12.74 -32.76
C VAL A 335 7.18 12.29 -31.81
N CYS A 336 7.50 10.99 -31.86
CA CYS A 336 8.68 10.44 -31.19
C CYS A 336 9.94 10.69 -32.04
N ARG A 337 11.13 10.48 -31.45
CA ARG A 337 12.41 10.64 -32.16
C ARG A 337 12.52 9.81 -33.43
N GLU A 338 12.01 8.58 -33.43
CA GLU A 338 12.07 7.68 -34.58
C GLU A 338 11.22 8.17 -35.77
N CYS A 339 10.11 8.87 -35.48
CA CYS A 339 9.21 9.43 -36.48
C CYS A 339 9.53 10.87 -36.86
N GLY A 340 10.45 11.52 -36.14
CA GLY A 340 10.96 12.87 -36.41
C GLY A 340 12.26 12.81 -37.21
N ALA A 341 12.46 13.80 -38.10
CA ALA A 341 13.72 14.04 -38.78
C ALA A 341 14.00 15.53 -38.87
N GLU A 342 15.25 15.91 -38.97
CA GLU A 342 15.65 17.31 -39.06
C GLU A 342 15.48 17.83 -40.50
N CYS A 343 14.93 19.02 -40.62
CA CYS A 343 14.90 19.74 -41.87
C CYS A 343 16.34 20.17 -42.24
N GLU A 344 16.84 19.74 -43.41
CA GLU A 344 18.21 20.00 -43.86
C GLU A 344 18.48 21.49 -44.22
N ASP A 345 17.45 22.34 -44.13
CA ASP A 345 17.58 23.79 -44.38
C ASP A 345 17.53 24.61 -43.09
N CYS A 346 16.61 24.34 -42.16
CA CYS A 346 16.47 25.12 -40.94
C CYS A 346 16.82 24.36 -39.67
N GLY A 347 17.19 23.07 -39.73
CA GLY A 347 17.56 22.24 -38.58
C GLY A 347 16.38 21.86 -37.63
N LYS A 348 15.17 22.38 -37.86
CA LYS A 348 14.02 22.08 -37.00
C LYS A 348 13.50 20.67 -37.26
N ILE A 349 13.08 19.99 -36.20
CA ILE A 349 12.52 18.67 -36.31
C ILE A 349 11.14 18.76 -36.94
N SER A 350 10.89 17.91 -37.93
CA SER A 350 9.58 17.70 -38.56
C SER A 350 9.30 16.21 -38.66
N CYS A 351 8.04 15.81 -38.72
CA CYS A 351 7.73 14.40 -38.88
C CYS A 351 8.02 13.91 -40.32
N ASN A 352 8.25 12.60 -40.47
CA ASN A 352 8.53 11.98 -41.76
C ASN A 352 7.41 12.23 -42.81
N GLN A 353 6.17 12.47 -42.41
CA GLN A 353 5.08 12.85 -43.30
C GLN A 353 5.22 14.29 -43.81
N CYS A 354 5.72 15.20 -42.98
CA CYS A 354 5.91 16.61 -43.32
C CYS A 354 7.22 16.85 -44.10
N LEU A 355 8.20 15.94 -44.03
CA LEU A 355 9.47 15.97 -44.70
C LEU A 355 9.52 15.08 -46.00
N LYS A 356 8.35 14.60 -46.50
CA LYS A 356 8.31 13.74 -47.69
C LYS A 356 8.83 14.40 -48.96
N GLN A 357 8.85 15.72 -49.05
CA GLN A 357 9.19 16.43 -50.25
C GLN A 357 10.66 16.84 -50.23
N GLN A 358 11.37 16.56 -51.33
CA GLN A 358 12.72 17.04 -51.60
C GLN A 358 12.68 18.30 -52.45
N CYS A 359 13.57 19.22 -52.16
CA CYS A 359 13.74 20.38 -53.00
C CYS A 359 14.28 19.96 -54.38
N ALA A 360 13.58 20.28 -55.45
CA ALA A 360 13.96 19.89 -56.82
C ALA A 360 15.29 20.48 -57.29
N ILE A 361 15.84 21.50 -56.61
CA ILE A 361 17.11 22.11 -56.96
C ILE A 361 18.25 21.54 -56.14
N THR A 362 18.04 21.41 -54.81
CA THR A 362 19.09 21.01 -53.87
C THR A 362 19.05 19.54 -53.47
N HIS A 363 18.02 18.83 -53.87
CA HIS A 363 17.72 17.43 -53.46
C HIS A 363 17.65 17.17 -51.96
N ARG A 364 17.62 18.26 -51.15
CA ARG A 364 17.49 18.17 -49.68
C ARG A 364 16.07 17.96 -49.25
N LYS A 365 15.88 17.19 -48.18
CA LYS A 365 14.58 17.04 -47.48
C LYS A 365 14.35 18.28 -46.64
N ILE A 366 13.35 19.06 -47.03
CA ILE A 366 13.02 20.32 -46.33
C ILE A 366 11.56 20.37 -45.88
N CYS A 367 11.29 21.07 -44.78
CA CYS A 367 9.95 21.22 -44.24
C CYS A 367 9.12 22.21 -45.07
N LYS A 368 7.80 22.16 -44.92
CA LYS A 368 6.83 23.06 -45.59
C LYS A 368 7.08 24.55 -45.28
N GLN A 369 7.73 24.89 -44.15
CA GLN A 369 8.08 26.28 -43.84
C GLN A 369 9.24 26.75 -44.70
N CYS A 370 10.19 25.89 -45.02
CA CYS A 370 11.36 26.20 -45.87
C CYS A 370 11.07 26.03 -47.36
N GLY A 371 10.10 25.24 -47.75
CA GLY A 371 9.78 24.96 -49.14
C GLY A 371 8.37 25.42 -49.56
N SER A 372 8.16 25.56 -50.86
CA SER A 372 6.88 25.85 -51.49
C SER A 372 6.81 25.16 -52.87
N THR A 373 5.61 24.87 -53.34
CA THR A 373 5.37 24.28 -54.63
C THR A 373 5.17 25.38 -55.70
N CYS A 374 5.96 25.34 -56.78
CA CYS A 374 5.79 26.26 -57.87
C CYS A 374 4.44 26.03 -58.60
N THR A 375 3.67 27.09 -58.84
CA THR A 375 2.37 27.00 -59.50
C THR A 375 2.47 26.62 -60.98
N ARG A 376 3.63 26.97 -61.62
CA ARG A 376 3.84 26.65 -63.05
C ARG A 376 4.42 25.25 -63.27
N CYS A 377 5.57 24.93 -62.69
CA CYS A 377 6.20 23.61 -62.93
C CYS A 377 5.79 22.53 -61.93
N LYS A 378 4.94 22.85 -60.92
CA LYS A 378 4.45 21.95 -59.88
C LYS A 378 5.54 21.30 -59.00
N SER A 379 6.81 21.67 -59.18
CA SER A 379 7.92 21.14 -58.36
C SER A 379 8.03 21.84 -57.03
N PHE A 380 8.36 21.07 -55.97
CA PHE A 380 8.62 21.59 -54.66
C PHE A 380 10.06 22.14 -54.56
N LYS A 381 10.20 23.38 -54.16
CA LYS A 381 11.49 24.05 -54.10
C LYS A 381 11.65 24.84 -52.79
N ASN A 382 12.90 25.06 -52.35
CA ASN A 382 13.19 25.94 -51.24
C ASN A 382 12.73 27.35 -51.59
N LYS A 383 12.14 28.05 -50.63
CA LYS A 383 11.59 29.41 -50.75
C LYS A 383 12.62 30.45 -51.24
N ARG A 384 13.95 30.22 -50.97
CA ARG A 384 15.02 31.07 -51.50
C ARG A 384 15.12 31.08 -53.06
N PHE A 385 14.57 30.03 -53.69
CA PHE A 385 14.49 29.91 -55.14
C PHE A 385 13.12 30.24 -55.71
N MET A 386 12.27 30.87 -54.90
CA MET A 386 10.90 31.23 -55.27
C MET A 386 10.75 32.74 -55.31
N ILE A 387 9.81 33.22 -56.16
CA ILE A 387 9.40 34.62 -56.29
C ILE A 387 8.13 34.80 -55.47
N LYS A 388 8.03 35.91 -54.73
CA LYS A 388 6.85 36.30 -53.99
C LYS A 388 5.91 37.09 -54.88
N ASP A 389 4.57 36.88 -54.68
CA ASP A 389 3.54 37.76 -55.25
C ASP A 389 3.39 39.03 -54.45
N SER A 390 2.47 39.94 -54.87
CA SER A 390 2.14 41.17 -54.21
C SER A 390 1.61 41.03 -52.77
N LEU A 391 1.15 39.83 -52.42
CA LEU A 391 0.70 39.47 -51.07
C LEU A 391 1.79 38.79 -50.24
N GLY A 392 3.05 38.75 -50.73
CA GLY A 392 4.17 38.15 -50.03
C GLY A 392 4.23 36.60 -50.07
N ARG A 393 3.38 35.92 -50.85
CA ARG A 393 3.33 34.45 -50.97
C ARG A 393 4.32 33.96 -52.03
N TYR A 394 4.98 32.83 -51.76
CA TYR A 394 5.91 32.21 -52.74
C TYR A 394 5.09 31.42 -53.80
N VAL A 395 4.97 31.95 -54.98
CA VAL A 395 4.07 31.44 -56.03
C VAL A 395 4.79 30.74 -57.17
N VAL A 396 5.82 31.34 -57.73
CA VAL A 396 6.55 30.87 -58.92
C VAL A 396 8.04 30.73 -58.60
N CYS A 397 8.69 29.70 -59.16
CA CYS A 397 10.14 29.59 -58.99
C CYS A 397 10.89 30.50 -59.93
N LYS A 398 12.12 30.91 -59.55
CA LYS A 398 12.99 31.80 -60.30
C LYS A 398 13.32 31.30 -61.72
N THR A 399 13.17 29.97 -61.97
CA THR A 399 13.37 29.37 -63.28
C THR A 399 12.11 29.39 -64.18
N CYS A 400 10.95 29.68 -63.65
CA CYS A 400 9.67 29.77 -64.32
C CYS A 400 9.07 31.17 -64.39
N GLY A 401 9.61 32.10 -63.55
CA GLY A 401 9.22 33.51 -63.54
C GLY A 401 9.99 34.27 -64.52
#